data_a5b1351ad320b10198f08555485e7038
#
_entry.id   a5b1351ad320b10198f08555485e7038
#
_cell.length_a   1.000
_cell.length_b   1.000
_cell.length_c   1.000
_cell.angle_alpha   90.00
_cell.angle_beta   90.00
_cell.angle_gamma   90.00
#
_symmetry.space_group_name_H-M   'P 1'
#
loop_
_entity.id
_entity.type
_entity.pdbx_description
1 polymer ?
#
loop_
_entity_poly.entity_id
_entity_poly.type
_entity_poly.pdbx_seq_one_letter_code
_entity_poly.pdbx_strand_id
1 'polypeptide(L)'
;EYTSEVSGIGTLRLLEAIKILGLNKKIRFYQASTSELFGLVRESPQSELTPFYPRSPYAVSKMFSFWTTVNYREAYGIYACNGILFNHESPRRGETFVTRKITRELSKVAFGLKDCLRVGNINALRDWGHAKDYVEMQWLMLQQDEPEDFVIATGKQHSVREFIMWAGEFLGITIEFRGKGLNEVGIIAKLENLEIPYLKVGD
;
A
#
# COMPACT_ATOMS: atom_id res chain seq x y z
N GLU A 1 20.48 -5.01 -3.09
CA GLU A 1 20.87 -5.31 -4.48
C GLU A 1 19.63 -5.65 -5.32
N TYR A 2 18.94 -6.76 -5.06
CA TYR A 2 17.72 -7.15 -5.81
C TYR A 2 16.65 -6.06 -5.89
N THR A 3 16.34 -5.39 -4.78
CA THR A 3 15.34 -4.31 -4.74
C THR A 3 15.74 -3.14 -5.64
N SER A 4 17.02 -2.77 -5.67
CA SER A 4 17.52 -1.68 -6.52
C SER A 4 17.49 -2.06 -8.00
N GLU A 5 17.80 -3.31 -8.32
CA GLU A 5 17.73 -3.83 -9.69
C GLU A 5 16.30 -3.82 -10.24
N VAL A 6 15.35 -4.35 -9.47
CA VAL A 6 13.95 -4.47 -9.90
C VAL A 6 13.21 -3.15 -9.84
N SER A 7 13.28 -2.45 -8.69
CA SER A 7 12.47 -1.26 -8.44
C SER A 7 13.13 0.05 -8.86
N GLY A 8 14.41 0.03 -9.20
CA GLY A 8 15.17 1.19 -9.65
C GLY A 8 15.64 1.04 -11.11
N ILE A 9 16.68 0.24 -11.30
CA ILE A 9 17.34 0.09 -12.62
C ILE A 9 16.38 -0.49 -13.67
N GLY A 10 15.44 -1.35 -13.29
CA GLY A 10 14.43 -1.87 -14.21
C GLY A 10 13.65 -0.78 -14.95
N THR A 11 13.26 0.29 -14.27
CA THR A 11 12.59 1.44 -14.88
C THR A 11 13.49 2.15 -15.89
N LEU A 12 14.75 2.39 -15.53
CA LEU A 12 15.72 3.00 -16.45
C LEU A 12 15.89 2.15 -17.73
N ARG A 13 16.02 0.84 -17.60
CA ARG A 13 16.16 -0.07 -18.75
C ARG A 13 14.97 0.01 -19.72
N LEU A 14 13.75 0.09 -19.18
CA LEU A 14 12.54 0.25 -20.01
C LEU A 14 12.50 1.59 -20.73
N LEU A 15 12.80 2.67 -20.04
CA LEU A 15 12.84 4.02 -20.62
C LEU A 15 13.94 4.15 -21.69
N GLU A 16 15.14 3.60 -21.45
CA GLU A 16 16.20 3.52 -22.46
C GLU A 16 15.76 2.69 -23.67
N ALA A 17 15.10 1.57 -23.49
CA ALA A 17 14.58 0.77 -24.60
C ALA A 17 13.57 1.55 -25.45
N ILE A 18 12.64 2.28 -24.83
CA ILE A 18 11.69 3.17 -25.54
C ILE A 18 12.43 4.20 -26.37
N LYS A 19 13.44 4.84 -25.80
CA LYS A 19 14.25 5.87 -26.46
C LYS A 19 15.06 5.30 -27.63
N ILE A 20 15.81 4.20 -27.41
CA ILE A 20 16.65 3.56 -28.42
C ILE A 20 15.82 3.08 -29.62
N LEU A 21 14.61 2.57 -29.38
CA LEU A 21 13.70 2.12 -30.43
C LEU A 21 12.92 3.25 -31.11
N GLY A 22 13.13 4.51 -30.73
CA GLY A 22 12.44 5.67 -31.32
C GLY A 22 10.93 5.66 -31.06
N LEU A 23 10.49 5.09 -29.92
CA LEU A 23 9.07 4.93 -29.58
C LEU A 23 8.52 6.08 -28.71
N ASN A 24 9.29 7.13 -28.51
CA ASN A 24 8.99 8.28 -27.63
C ASN A 24 7.59 8.88 -27.84
N LYS A 25 7.12 8.93 -29.09
CA LYS A 25 5.80 9.50 -29.44
C LYS A 25 4.69 8.46 -29.58
N LYS A 26 5.01 7.18 -29.40
CA LYS A 26 4.06 6.07 -29.59
C LYS A 26 3.65 5.40 -28.30
N ILE A 27 4.50 5.46 -27.26
CA ILE A 27 4.29 4.79 -25.99
C ILE A 27 3.93 5.81 -24.93
N ARG A 28 2.95 5.49 -24.11
CA ARG A 28 2.63 6.14 -22.85
C ARG A 28 3.09 5.24 -21.71
N PHE A 29 3.98 5.76 -20.89
CA PHE A 29 4.64 5.01 -19.82
C PHE A 29 4.10 5.44 -18.46
N TYR A 30 3.64 4.47 -17.67
CA TYR A 30 3.24 4.68 -16.29
C TYR A 30 4.26 4.04 -15.34
N GLN A 31 4.79 4.83 -14.41
CA GLN A 31 5.64 4.36 -13.31
C GLN A 31 4.82 4.22 -12.04
N ALA A 32 4.70 3.00 -11.54
CA ALA A 32 4.15 2.77 -10.21
C ALA A 32 5.14 3.27 -9.16
N SER A 33 4.86 4.45 -8.62
CA SER A 33 5.61 5.04 -7.52
C SER A 33 4.93 4.68 -6.19
N THR A 34 5.27 5.32 -5.09
CA THR A 34 4.82 4.92 -3.76
C THR A 34 4.78 6.08 -2.78
N SER A 35 3.81 6.09 -1.86
CA SER A 35 3.77 7.04 -0.74
C SER A 35 4.97 6.90 0.22
N GLU A 36 5.72 5.80 0.16
CA GLU A 36 6.95 5.63 0.93
C GLU A 36 8.07 6.61 0.52
N LEU A 37 7.95 7.27 -0.64
CA LEU A 37 8.83 8.37 -1.03
C LEU A 37 8.78 9.51 -0.01
N PHE A 38 7.61 9.82 0.53
CA PHE A 38 7.46 10.86 1.56
C PHE A 38 8.19 10.51 2.85
N GLY A 39 8.22 9.22 3.23
CA GLY A 39 9.02 8.68 4.33
C GLY A 39 8.82 9.41 5.66
N LEU A 40 9.82 10.19 6.10
CA LEU A 40 9.68 11.12 7.21
C LEU A 40 8.94 12.38 6.72
N VAL A 41 7.64 12.33 6.77
CA VAL A 41 6.70 13.32 6.22
C VAL A 41 7.05 14.72 6.68
N ARG A 42 7.11 15.67 5.73
CA ARG A 42 7.45 17.08 5.97
C ARG A 42 6.24 17.99 6.07
N GLU A 43 5.13 17.57 5.48
CA GLU A 43 3.85 18.28 5.51
C GLU A 43 2.68 17.31 5.47
N SER A 44 1.50 17.75 5.91
CA SER A 44 0.27 16.97 5.89
C SER A 44 -0.92 17.91 5.57
N PRO A 45 -1.80 17.55 4.63
CA PRO A 45 -1.71 16.37 3.76
C PRO A 45 -0.54 16.47 2.76
N GLN A 46 -0.08 15.34 2.24
CA GLN A 46 0.94 15.29 1.20
C GLN A 46 0.34 15.62 -0.16
N SER A 47 1.16 16.27 -1.00
CA SER A 47 0.86 16.58 -2.39
C SER A 47 2.00 16.15 -3.30
N GLU A 48 1.85 16.36 -4.60
CA GLU A 48 2.89 16.11 -5.60
C GLU A 48 4.14 16.99 -5.39
N LEU A 49 4.00 18.10 -4.68
CA LEU A 49 5.09 19.03 -4.35
C LEU A 49 5.76 18.73 -3.00
N THR A 50 5.20 17.82 -2.21
CA THR A 50 5.77 17.45 -0.90
C THR A 50 7.17 16.86 -1.06
N PRO A 51 8.19 17.40 -0.37
CA PRO A 51 9.54 16.88 -0.44
C PRO A 51 9.64 15.42 -0.01
N PHE A 52 10.36 14.62 -0.80
CA PHE A 52 10.62 13.22 -0.47
C PHE A 52 11.71 13.09 0.60
N TYR A 53 11.49 12.16 1.53
CA TYR A 53 12.46 11.79 2.55
C TYR A 53 12.40 10.29 2.84
N PRO A 54 12.83 9.44 1.88
CA PRO A 54 12.67 7.98 1.97
C PRO A 54 13.38 7.39 3.19
N ARG A 55 12.79 6.35 3.79
CA ARG A 55 13.26 5.72 5.03
C ARG A 55 13.56 4.23 4.88
N SER A 56 13.56 3.72 3.65
CA SER A 56 13.88 2.33 3.36
C SER A 56 14.66 2.19 2.05
N PRO A 57 15.47 1.12 1.86
CA PRO A 57 16.12 0.85 0.58
C PRO A 57 15.11 0.71 -0.58
N TYR A 58 13.90 0.22 -0.30
CA TYR A 58 12.82 0.17 -1.27
C TYR A 58 12.40 1.59 -1.70
N ALA A 59 12.13 2.47 -0.76
CA ALA A 59 11.72 3.84 -1.05
C ALA A 59 12.82 4.61 -1.81
N VAL A 60 14.09 4.42 -1.46
CA VAL A 60 15.23 5.01 -2.19
C VAL A 60 15.28 4.49 -3.64
N SER A 61 15.08 3.21 -3.85
CA SER A 61 15.04 2.61 -5.20
C SER A 61 13.86 3.15 -6.03
N LYS A 62 12.69 3.31 -5.41
CA LYS A 62 11.53 3.92 -6.04
C LYS A 62 11.71 5.42 -6.31
N MET A 63 12.45 6.12 -5.47
CA MET A 63 12.80 7.52 -5.72
C MET A 63 13.70 7.67 -6.95
N PHE A 64 14.67 6.77 -7.13
CA PHE A 64 15.46 6.72 -8.36
C PHE A 64 14.56 6.55 -9.60
N SER A 65 13.61 5.60 -9.57
CA SER A 65 12.66 5.40 -10.68
C SER A 65 11.78 6.61 -10.93
N PHE A 66 11.30 7.26 -9.86
CA PHE A 66 10.48 8.47 -9.96
C PHE A 66 11.22 9.56 -10.74
N TRP A 67 12.41 9.94 -10.29
CA TRP A 67 13.18 10.99 -10.92
C TRP A 67 13.72 10.61 -12.30
N THR A 68 14.00 9.34 -12.54
CA THR A 68 14.34 8.83 -13.87
C THR A 68 13.16 9.03 -14.83
N THR A 69 11.93 8.73 -14.39
CA THR A 69 10.72 8.93 -15.18
C THR A 69 10.50 10.41 -15.52
N VAL A 70 10.65 11.30 -14.54
CA VAL A 70 10.59 12.77 -14.77
C VAL A 70 11.66 13.21 -15.76
N ASN A 71 12.90 12.78 -15.56
CA ASN A 71 14.02 13.14 -16.45
C ASN A 71 13.76 12.70 -17.90
N TYR A 72 13.29 11.48 -18.12
CA TYR A 72 13.03 10.98 -19.48
C TYR A 72 11.82 11.66 -20.13
N ARG A 73 10.82 12.07 -19.35
CA ARG A 73 9.73 12.92 -19.82
C ARG A 73 10.24 14.25 -20.34
N GLU A 74 11.04 14.94 -19.53
CA GLU A 74 11.51 16.29 -19.83
C GLU A 74 12.60 16.32 -20.91
N ALA A 75 13.60 15.44 -20.82
CA ALA A 75 14.75 15.45 -21.71
C ALA A 75 14.48 14.81 -23.07
N TYR A 76 13.62 13.79 -23.14
CA TYR A 76 13.41 13.02 -24.38
C TYR A 76 11.98 13.08 -24.91
N GLY A 77 11.09 13.82 -24.24
CA GLY A 77 9.71 13.99 -24.65
C GLY A 77 8.91 12.67 -24.68
N ILE A 78 9.24 11.73 -23.81
CA ILE A 78 8.45 10.51 -23.61
C ILE A 78 7.22 10.87 -22.79
N TYR A 79 6.03 10.43 -23.21
CA TYR A 79 4.87 10.50 -22.35
C TYR A 79 5.07 9.54 -21.16
N ALA A 80 5.53 10.05 -20.04
CA ALA A 80 5.85 9.27 -18.86
C ALA A 80 5.31 9.96 -17.58
N CYS A 81 4.55 9.25 -16.77
CA CYS A 81 3.94 9.77 -15.55
C CYS A 81 4.18 8.85 -14.36
N ASN A 82 4.21 9.43 -13.16
CA ASN A 82 4.31 8.70 -11.90
C ASN A 82 2.99 8.74 -11.13
N GLY A 83 2.47 7.58 -10.72
CA GLY A 83 1.43 7.53 -9.69
C GLY A 83 2.06 7.31 -8.31
N ILE A 84 1.96 8.29 -7.42
CA ILE A 84 2.44 8.19 -6.04
C ILE A 84 1.35 7.49 -5.22
N LEU A 85 1.39 6.15 -5.25
CA LEU A 85 0.33 5.30 -4.71
C LEU A 85 0.43 5.19 -3.19
N PHE A 86 -0.67 5.49 -2.51
CA PHE A 86 -0.90 5.06 -1.14
C PHE A 86 -1.30 3.57 -1.10
N ASN A 87 -1.58 3.03 0.09
CA ASN A 87 -1.85 1.60 0.21
C ASN A 87 -3.15 1.23 -0.50
N HIS A 88 -3.09 0.23 -1.35
CA HIS A 88 -4.25 -0.25 -2.10
C HIS A 88 -4.41 -1.74 -1.93
N GLU A 89 -5.62 -2.14 -1.58
CA GLU A 89 -5.94 -3.45 -1.06
C GLU A 89 -7.02 -4.15 -1.89
N SER A 90 -6.98 -5.47 -1.88
CA SER A 90 -8.00 -6.32 -2.50
C SER A 90 -7.90 -7.75 -1.96
N PRO A 91 -8.83 -8.65 -2.28
CA PRO A 91 -8.70 -10.08 -1.99
C PRO A 91 -7.42 -10.73 -2.58
N ARG A 92 -6.79 -10.08 -3.55
CA ARG A 92 -5.52 -10.53 -4.18
C ARG A 92 -4.27 -9.94 -3.55
N ARG A 93 -4.41 -9.14 -2.49
CA ARG A 93 -3.24 -8.58 -1.78
C ARG A 93 -2.31 -9.70 -1.29
N GLY A 94 -1.01 -9.49 -1.41
CA GLY A 94 -0.02 -10.45 -0.93
C GLY A 94 -0.22 -10.79 0.56
N GLU A 95 -0.08 -12.04 0.92
CA GLU A 95 -0.45 -12.59 2.25
C GLU A 95 0.35 -12.03 3.43
N THR A 96 1.53 -11.48 3.16
CA THR A 96 2.41 -10.86 4.16
C THR A 96 2.04 -9.42 4.49
N PHE A 97 1.22 -8.77 3.65
CA PHE A 97 0.75 -7.41 3.92
C PHE A 97 -0.30 -7.38 5.02
N VAL A 98 -0.28 -6.32 5.82
CA VAL A 98 -1.01 -6.25 7.09
C VAL A 98 -2.50 -6.54 6.96
N THR A 99 -3.18 -6.00 5.98
CA THR A 99 -4.62 -6.21 5.76
C THR A 99 -4.94 -7.68 5.44
N ARG A 100 -4.22 -8.24 4.47
CA ARG A 100 -4.40 -9.64 4.08
C ARG A 100 -3.97 -10.60 5.19
N LYS A 101 -2.89 -10.27 5.91
CA LYS A 101 -2.47 -11.02 7.09
C LYS A 101 -3.57 -11.06 8.15
N ILE A 102 -4.17 -9.92 8.49
CA ILE A 102 -5.22 -9.83 9.50
C ILE A 102 -6.43 -10.67 9.09
N THR A 103 -6.97 -10.49 7.89
CA THR A 103 -8.16 -11.23 7.44
C THR A 103 -7.92 -12.73 7.43
N ARG A 104 -6.77 -13.20 6.90
CA ARG A 104 -6.41 -14.62 6.90
C ARG A 104 -6.24 -15.20 8.30
N GLU A 105 -5.49 -14.52 9.14
CA GLU A 105 -5.14 -15.03 10.45
C GLU A 105 -6.35 -15.04 11.39
N LEU A 106 -7.20 -14.01 11.38
CA LEU A 106 -8.45 -14.01 12.14
C LEU A 106 -9.40 -15.12 11.67
N SER A 107 -9.51 -15.33 10.35
CA SER A 107 -10.28 -16.48 9.84
C SER A 107 -9.73 -17.81 10.35
N LYS A 108 -8.40 -17.99 10.36
CA LYS A 108 -7.79 -19.21 10.91
C LYS A 108 -8.05 -19.37 12.41
N VAL A 109 -8.00 -18.27 13.18
CA VAL A 109 -8.35 -18.29 14.61
C VAL A 109 -9.81 -18.70 14.79
N ALA A 110 -10.73 -18.11 14.00
CA ALA A 110 -12.15 -18.44 14.05
C ALA A 110 -12.44 -19.93 13.75
N PHE A 111 -11.65 -20.56 12.88
CA PHE A 111 -11.77 -21.98 12.54
C PHE A 111 -10.91 -22.91 13.42
N GLY A 112 -10.31 -22.43 14.49
CA GLY A 112 -9.46 -23.23 15.37
C GLY A 112 -8.16 -23.73 14.75
N LEU A 113 -7.74 -23.12 13.64
CA LEU A 113 -6.52 -23.48 12.91
C LEU A 113 -5.29 -22.72 13.42
N LYS A 114 -5.50 -21.77 14.32
CA LYS A 114 -4.47 -20.95 14.92
C LYS A 114 -4.95 -20.39 16.27
N ASP A 115 -4.03 -20.26 17.22
CA ASP A 115 -4.35 -19.79 18.58
C ASP A 115 -4.55 -18.28 18.65
N CYS A 116 -3.79 -17.50 17.87
CA CYS A 116 -3.89 -16.03 17.91
C CYS A 116 -3.36 -15.35 16.64
N LEU A 117 -3.81 -14.12 16.40
CA LEU A 117 -3.22 -13.18 15.44
C LEU A 117 -2.06 -12.42 16.10
N ARG A 118 -0.88 -12.43 15.48
CA ARG A 118 0.28 -11.64 15.91
C ARG A 118 0.55 -10.50 14.93
N VAL A 119 0.48 -9.27 15.43
CA VAL A 119 0.71 -8.04 14.66
C VAL A 119 1.75 -7.15 15.34
N GLY A 120 2.33 -6.22 14.58
CA GLY A 120 3.22 -5.20 15.12
C GLY A 120 2.46 -4.02 15.72
N ASN A 121 2.87 -2.80 15.37
CA ASN A 121 2.24 -1.57 15.87
C ASN A 121 0.80 -1.41 15.33
N ILE A 122 -0.17 -1.67 16.19
CA ILE A 122 -1.60 -1.56 15.83
C ILE A 122 -2.12 -0.12 15.78
N ASN A 123 -1.35 0.85 16.28
CA ASN A 123 -1.70 2.27 16.24
C ASN A 123 -1.16 2.98 14.97
N ALA A 124 -0.43 2.25 14.12
CA ALA A 124 0.03 2.80 12.85
C ALA A 124 -1.15 3.18 11.97
N LEU A 125 -1.15 4.42 11.49
CA LEU A 125 -2.16 4.93 10.57
C LEU A 125 -1.79 4.63 9.12
N ARG A 126 -2.77 4.29 8.31
CA ARG A 126 -2.63 4.05 6.88
C ARG A 126 -3.84 4.59 6.13
N ASP A 127 -3.59 5.14 4.96
CA ASP A 127 -4.62 5.38 3.96
C ASP A 127 -4.74 4.10 3.11
N TRP A 128 -5.89 3.45 3.17
CA TRP A 128 -6.18 2.23 2.41
C TRP A 128 -7.32 2.49 1.43
N GLY A 129 -7.05 2.33 0.14
CA GLY A 129 -8.06 2.33 -0.89
C GLY A 129 -8.25 0.95 -1.52
N HIS A 130 -9.21 0.80 -2.40
CA HIS A 130 -9.41 -0.43 -3.15
C HIS A 130 -8.56 -0.44 -4.42
N ALA A 131 -7.85 -1.54 -4.68
CA ALA A 131 -6.92 -1.64 -5.82
C ALA A 131 -7.58 -1.39 -7.18
N LYS A 132 -8.89 -1.62 -7.32
CA LYS A 132 -9.64 -1.36 -8.54
C LYS A 132 -9.66 0.13 -8.89
N ASP A 133 -9.88 0.99 -7.90
CA ASP A 133 -9.91 2.44 -8.08
C ASP A 133 -8.52 2.97 -8.47
N TYR A 134 -7.47 2.39 -7.88
CA TYR A 134 -6.08 2.73 -8.21
C TYR A 134 -5.71 2.33 -9.64
N VAL A 135 -6.15 1.17 -10.10
CA VAL A 135 -5.93 0.73 -11.49
C VAL A 135 -6.69 1.61 -12.47
N GLU A 136 -7.92 2.01 -12.15
CA GLU A 136 -8.69 2.96 -12.94
C GLU A 136 -7.95 4.30 -13.05
N MET A 137 -7.44 4.83 -11.95
CA MET A 137 -6.63 6.06 -11.95
C MET A 137 -5.37 5.94 -12.81
N GLN A 138 -4.64 4.81 -12.74
CA GLN A 138 -3.49 4.53 -13.59
C GLN A 138 -3.84 4.63 -15.08
N TRP A 139 -5.00 4.07 -15.46
CA TRP A 139 -5.47 4.15 -16.84
C TRP A 139 -5.85 5.58 -17.22
N LEU A 140 -6.58 6.31 -16.36
CA LEU A 140 -6.97 7.70 -16.58
C LEU A 140 -5.77 8.63 -16.75
N MET A 141 -4.71 8.45 -15.97
CA MET A 141 -3.45 9.19 -16.10
C MET A 141 -2.84 9.05 -17.50
N LEU A 142 -2.94 7.85 -18.07
CA LEU A 142 -2.44 7.58 -19.43
C LEU A 142 -3.38 8.07 -20.53
N GLN A 143 -4.56 8.60 -20.21
CA GLN A 143 -5.50 9.17 -21.19
C GLN A 143 -5.39 10.70 -21.29
N GLN A 144 -4.66 11.35 -20.39
CA GLN A 144 -4.49 12.81 -20.38
C GLN A 144 -3.67 13.28 -21.61
N ASP A 145 -3.86 14.50 -22.02
CA ASP A 145 -3.11 15.09 -23.15
C ASP A 145 -1.63 15.25 -22.79
N GLU A 146 -1.34 15.70 -21.57
CA GLU A 146 0.02 15.90 -21.08
C GLU A 146 0.32 14.94 -19.89
N PRO A 147 1.58 14.47 -19.79
CA PRO A 147 1.99 13.59 -18.71
C PRO A 147 2.24 14.36 -17.42
N GLU A 148 1.48 14.07 -16.38
CA GLU A 148 1.64 14.61 -15.03
C GLU A 148 1.79 13.51 -13.99
N ASP A 149 2.35 13.87 -12.82
CA ASP A 149 2.47 12.99 -11.68
C ASP A 149 1.30 13.24 -10.71
N PHE A 150 0.77 12.19 -10.11
CA PHE A 150 -0.39 12.28 -9.24
C PHE A 150 -0.21 11.51 -7.94
N VAL A 151 -0.59 12.13 -6.83
CA VAL A 151 -0.83 11.43 -5.56
C VAL A 151 -2.16 10.69 -5.65
N ILE A 152 -2.13 9.38 -5.37
CA ILE A 152 -3.33 8.53 -5.41
C ILE A 152 -3.59 7.98 -4.02
N ALA A 153 -4.61 8.54 -3.36
CA ALA A 153 -5.01 8.25 -1.99
C ALA A 153 -6.52 8.40 -1.81
N THR A 154 -7.06 7.89 -0.70
CA THR A 154 -8.48 8.11 -0.34
C THR A 154 -8.68 9.40 0.44
N GLY A 155 -7.62 9.93 1.04
CA GLY A 155 -7.66 11.08 1.94
C GLY A 155 -8.14 10.74 3.36
N LYS A 156 -8.34 9.44 3.68
CA LYS A 156 -8.74 8.97 5.00
C LYS A 156 -7.73 7.99 5.56
N GLN A 157 -7.33 8.23 6.80
CA GLN A 157 -6.44 7.34 7.52
C GLN A 157 -7.21 6.50 8.54
N HIS A 158 -6.81 5.24 8.64
CA HIS A 158 -7.32 4.29 9.63
C HIS A 158 -6.15 3.59 10.32
N SER A 159 -6.33 3.25 11.59
CA SER A 159 -5.34 2.49 12.33
C SER A 159 -5.45 0.99 12.00
N VAL A 160 -4.34 0.28 12.19
CA VAL A 160 -4.34 -1.19 12.12
C VAL A 160 -5.31 -1.79 13.15
N ARG A 161 -5.48 -1.13 14.30
CA ARG A 161 -6.44 -1.48 15.34
C ARG A 161 -7.88 -1.49 14.80
N GLU A 162 -8.31 -0.39 14.16
CA GLU A 162 -9.64 -0.29 13.56
C GLU A 162 -9.86 -1.40 12.52
N PHE A 163 -8.84 -1.68 11.71
CA PHE A 163 -8.94 -2.74 10.71
C PHE A 163 -9.11 -4.14 11.35
N ILE A 164 -8.42 -4.41 12.46
CA ILE A 164 -8.60 -5.67 13.23
C ILE A 164 -10.04 -5.76 13.75
N MET A 165 -10.57 -4.66 14.31
CA MET A 165 -11.94 -4.61 14.82
C MET A 165 -12.96 -4.88 13.73
N TRP A 166 -12.85 -4.21 12.58
CA TRP A 166 -13.73 -4.45 11.43
C TRP A 166 -13.64 -5.88 10.90
N ALA A 167 -12.44 -6.42 10.80
CA ALA A 167 -12.28 -7.82 10.36
C ALA A 167 -12.89 -8.81 11.38
N GLY A 168 -12.84 -8.49 12.67
CA GLY A 168 -13.54 -9.24 13.73
C GLY A 168 -15.06 -9.15 13.57
N GLU A 169 -15.60 -7.95 13.38
CA GLU A 169 -17.04 -7.72 13.20
C GLU A 169 -17.61 -8.53 12.03
N PHE A 170 -16.90 -8.62 10.90
CA PHE A 170 -17.29 -9.47 9.77
C PHE A 170 -17.38 -10.97 10.12
N LEU A 171 -16.66 -11.40 11.14
CA LEU A 171 -16.72 -12.76 11.67
C LEU A 171 -17.73 -12.92 12.83
N GLY A 172 -18.42 -11.84 13.23
CA GLY A 172 -19.30 -11.81 14.41
C GLY A 172 -18.52 -11.81 15.72
N ILE A 173 -17.29 -11.26 15.72
CA ILE A 173 -16.39 -11.22 16.89
C ILE A 173 -16.19 -9.77 17.29
N THR A 174 -16.58 -9.38 18.49
CA THR A 174 -16.20 -8.09 19.08
C THR A 174 -14.88 -8.23 19.80
N ILE A 175 -13.89 -7.43 19.43
CA ILE A 175 -12.54 -7.46 20.00
C ILE A 175 -12.33 -6.23 20.88
N GLU A 176 -11.90 -6.44 22.13
CA GLU A 176 -11.42 -5.40 23.05
C GLU A 176 -9.91 -5.52 23.24
N PHE A 177 -9.23 -4.38 23.32
CA PHE A 177 -7.79 -4.34 23.58
C PHE A 177 -7.51 -4.02 25.05
N ARG A 178 -6.63 -4.79 25.68
CA ARG A 178 -6.19 -4.63 27.07
C ARG A 178 -4.67 -4.57 27.16
N GLY A 179 -4.16 -3.82 28.13
CA GLY A 179 -2.73 -3.59 28.29
C GLY A 179 -2.23 -2.41 27.46
N LYS A 180 -0.90 -2.30 27.31
CA LYS A 180 -0.23 -1.22 26.53
C LYS A 180 1.09 -1.72 25.94
N GLY A 181 1.45 -1.15 24.78
CA GLY A 181 2.73 -1.42 24.12
C GLY A 181 2.89 -2.90 23.74
N LEU A 182 4.01 -3.51 24.10
CA LEU A 182 4.29 -4.91 23.78
C LEU A 182 3.42 -5.93 24.56
N ASN A 183 2.78 -5.49 25.66
CA ASN A 183 1.89 -6.31 26.48
C ASN A 183 0.40 -6.07 26.13
N GLU A 184 0.12 -5.35 25.06
CA GLU A 184 -1.24 -5.13 24.61
C GLU A 184 -1.74 -6.37 23.87
N VAL A 185 -2.92 -6.86 24.31
CA VAL A 185 -3.59 -8.04 23.74
C VAL A 185 -5.02 -7.68 23.33
N GLY A 186 -5.45 -8.21 22.20
CA GLY A 186 -6.86 -8.21 21.81
C GLY A 186 -7.53 -9.46 22.35
N ILE A 187 -8.65 -9.30 23.01
CA ILE A 187 -9.47 -10.39 23.55
C ILE A 187 -10.87 -10.36 22.95
N ILE A 188 -11.50 -11.51 22.86
CA ILE A 188 -12.89 -11.62 22.41
C ILE A 188 -13.81 -11.17 23.55
N ALA A 189 -14.43 -10.00 23.38
CA ALA A 189 -15.39 -9.45 24.34
C ALA A 189 -16.80 -9.99 24.12
N LYS A 190 -17.18 -10.28 22.85
CA LYS A 190 -18.50 -10.81 22.49
C LYS A 190 -18.40 -11.67 21.24
N LEU A 191 -19.20 -12.72 21.19
CA LEU A 191 -19.43 -13.56 20.03
C LEU A 191 -20.91 -13.43 19.64
N GLU A 192 -21.15 -12.96 18.41
CA GLU A 192 -22.50 -12.87 17.83
C GLU A 192 -22.84 -14.08 16.97
N ASN A 193 -21.80 -14.67 16.36
CA ASN A 193 -21.94 -15.87 15.55
C ASN A 193 -21.70 -17.13 16.40
N LEU A 194 -22.78 -17.80 16.77
CA LEU A 194 -22.76 -19.05 17.55
C LEU A 194 -22.26 -20.26 16.73
N GLU A 195 -22.05 -20.11 15.44
CA GLU A 195 -21.55 -21.18 14.58
C GLU A 195 -20.01 -21.28 14.56
N ILE A 196 -19.31 -20.49 15.39
CA ILE A 196 -17.86 -20.59 15.56
C ILE A 196 -17.55 -21.37 16.84
N PRO A 197 -17.48 -22.71 16.81
CA PRO A 197 -17.41 -23.55 18.01
C PRO A 197 -16.07 -23.52 18.73
N TYR A 198 -15.03 -22.94 18.11
CA TYR A 198 -13.65 -22.94 18.60
C TYR A 198 -13.28 -21.71 19.42
N LEU A 199 -14.14 -20.69 19.47
CA LEU A 199 -13.88 -19.44 20.18
C LEU A 199 -14.79 -19.29 21.40
N LYS A 200 -14.24 -18.64 22.43
CA LYS A 200 -14.98 -18.27 23.65
C LYS A 200 -14.72 -16.81 24.00
N VAL A 201 -15.66 -16.20 24.70
CA VAL A 201 -15.44 -14.88 25.30
C VAL A 201 -14.29 -15.00 26.31
N GLY A 202 -13.29 -14.11 26.14
CA GLY A 202 -12.07 -14.08 26.94
C GLY A 202 -10.85 -14.69 26.26
N ASP A 203 -11.01 -15.38 25.14
CA ASP A 203 -9.89 -15.90 24.33
C ASP A 203 -9.05 -14.77 23.69
#